data_c225283feaee75460b416c78e5a02766
#
_entry.id   c225283feaee75460b416c78e5a02766
#
_cell.length_a   1.000
_cell.length_b   1.000
_cell.length_c   1.000
_cell.angle_alpha   90.00
_cell.angle_beta   90.00
_cell.angle_gamma   90.00
#
_symmetry.space_group_name_H-M   'P 1'
#
loop_
_entity.id
_entity.type
_entity.pdbx_description
1 polymer ?
#
loop_
_entity_poly.entity_id
_entity_poly.type
_entity_poly.pdbx_seq_one_letter_code
_entity_poly.pdbx_strand_id
1 'polypeptide(L)' 'MQAEKLASLISWHRRRAGLSQVELAVHAGVSRYVVQDLEAGAGRTTWARMIPVLRALNRHPDPRQSAV' A
#
# COMPACT_ATOMS: atom_id res chain seq x y z
N MET A 1 -14.10 6.75 -6.47
CA MET A 1 -12.85 7.17 -5.84
C MET A 1 -11.82 7.46 -6.92
N GLN A 2 -11.08 8.53 -6.78
CA GLN A 2 -10.04 8.88 -7.73
C GLN A 2 -8.77 8.09 -7.41
N ALA A 3 -8.13 7.55 -8.46
CA ALA A 3 -6.91 6.75 -8.31
C ALA A 3 -5.79 7.53 -7.63
N GLU A 4 -5.70 8.82 -7.87
CA GLU A 4 -4.69 9.70 -7.28
C GLU A 4 -4.83 9.81 -5.76
N LYS A 5 -6.06 9.90 -5.26
CA LYS A 5 -6.31 9.96 -3.81
C LYS A 5 -5.96 8.63 -3.15
N LEU A 6 -6.34 7.53 -3.79
CA LEU A 6 -5.99 6.20 -3.29
C LEU A 6 -4.48 6.00 -3.28
N ALA A 7 -3.79 6.44 -4.34
CA ALA A 7 -2.34 6.37 -4.42
C ALA A 7 -1.66 7.11 -3.27
N SER A 8 -2.13 8.32 -2.99
CA SER A 8 -1.59 9.13 -1.88
C SER A 8 -1.81 8.46 -0.54
N LEU A 9 -2.98 7.86 -0.32
CA LEU A 9 -3.29 7.16 0.93
C LEU A 9 -2.41 5.94 1.11
N ILE A 10 -2.22 5.14 0.06
CA ILE A 10 -1.37 3.95 0.12
C ILE A 10 0.07 4.34 0.44
N SER A 11 0.60 5.34 -0.25
CA SER A 11 1.95 5.82 -0.02
C SER A 11 2.12 6.36 1.41
N TRP A 12 1.16 7.12 1.88
CA TRP A 12 1.18 7.69 3.22
C TRP A 12 1.19 6.59 4.29
N HIS A 13 0.27 5.62 4.19
CA HIS A 13 0.20 4.51 5.15
C HIS A 13 1.45 3.64 5.11
N ARG A 14 2.00 3.39 3.92
CA ARG A 14 3.24 2.63 3.78
C ARG A 14 4.39 3.29 4.52
N ARG A 15 4.56 4.59 4.32
CA ARG A 15 5.65 5.34 4.95
C ARG A 15 5.49 5.39 6.46
N ARG A 16 4.28 5.54 6.94
CA ARG A 16 4.02 5.56 8.39
C ARG A 16 4.26 4.19 9.01
N ALA A 17 4.06 3.12 8.27
CA ALA A 17 4.40 1.78 8.73
C ALA A 17 5.90 1.49 8.67
N GLY A 18 6.69 2.39 8.09
CA GLY A 18 8.14 2.21 7.97
C GLY A 18 8.55 1.22 6.89
N LEU A 19 7.70 1.00 5.89
CA LEU A 19 7.95 0.04 4.82
C LEU A 19 8.42 0.71 3.55
N SER A 20 9.40 0.08 2.87
CA SER A 20 9.73 0.44 1.49
C SER A 20 8.67 -0.15 0.56
N GLN A 21 8.67 0.29 -0.71
CA GLN A 21 7.76 -0.28 -1.71
C GLN A 21 8.02 -1.78 -1.88
N VAL A 22 9.29 -2.19 -1.88
CA VAL A 22 9.67 -3.61 -1.99
C VAL A 22 9.17 -4.40 -0.78
N GLU A 23 9.34 -3.87 0.41
CA GLU A 23 8.87 -4.53 1.62
C GLU A 23 7.36 -4.70 1.63
N LEU A 24 6.62 -3.67 1.24
CA LEU A 24 5.17 -3.76 1.13
C LEU A 24 4.77 -4.82 0.11
N ALA A 25 5.45 -4.87 -1.03
CA ALA A 25 5.16 -5.86 -2.07
C ALA A 25 5.38 -7.28 -1.54
N VAL A 26 6.47 -7.52 -0.81
CA VAL A 26 6.76 -8.82 -0.20
C VAL A 26 5.66 -9.22 0.77
N HIS A 27 5.27 -8.31 1.65
CA HIS A 27 4.21 -8.59 2.63
C HIS A 27 2.86 -8.83 1.98
N ALA A 28 2.60 -8.16 0.86
CA ALA A 28 1.34 -8.31 0.14
C ALA A 28 1.32 -9.52 -0.80
N GLY A 29 2.48 -10.10 -1.08
CA GLY A 29 2.58 -11.21 -2.03
C GLY A 29 2.38 -10.78 -3.47
N VAL A 30 2.77 -9.55 -3.81
CA VAL A 30 2.67 -8.99 -5.18
C VAL A 30 4.04 -8.50 -5.61
N SER A 31 4.19 -8.18 -6.92
CA SER A 31 5.43 -7.58 -7.39
C SER A 31 5.53 -6.12 -6.95
N ARG A 32 6.76 -5.60 -6.86
CA ARG A 32 6.96 -4.19 -6.52
C ARG A 32 6.31 -3.26 -7.55
N TYR A 33 6.17 -3.71 -8.79
CA TYR A 33 5.53 -2.91 -9.84
C TYR A 33 4.06 -2.66 -9.55
N VAL A 34 3.39 -3.59 -8.89
CA VAL A 34 2.01 -3.39 -8.44
C VAL A 34 1.95 -2.24 -7.43
N VAL A 35 2.86 -2.22 -6.45
CA VAL A 35 2.92 -1.15 -5.46
C VAL A 35 3.26 0.18 -6.15
N GLN A 36 4.22 0.18 -7.07
CA GLN A 36 4.60 1.39 -7.81
C GLN A 36 3.41 1.94 -8.61
N ASP A 37 2.68 1.08 -9.32
CA ASP A 37 1.52 1.49 -10.09
C ASP A 37 0.42 2.07 -9.20
N LEU A 38 0.17 1.44 -8.06
CA LEU A 38 -0.83 1.95 -7.11
C LEU A 38 -0.45 3.32 -6.58
N GLU A 39 0.81 3.52 -6.21
CA GLU A 39 1.28 4.79 -5.66
C GLU A 39 1.44 5.87 -6.72
N ALA A 40 1.60 5.48 -7.98
CA ALA A 40 1.64 6.42 -9.09
C ALA A 40 0.26 6.90 -9.53
N GLY A 41 -0.80 6.24 -9.09
CA GLY A 41 -2.16 6.60 -9.48
C GLY A 41 -2.47 6.33 -10.94
N ALA A 42 -1.75 5.38 -11.56
CA ALA A 42 -1.90 5.10 -12.98
C ALA A 42 -3.19 4.36 -13.35
N GLY A 43 -3.89 3.81 -12.38
CA GLY A 43 -5.17 3.13 -12.61
C GLY A 43 -5.06 1.79 -13.33
N ARG A 44 -3.86 1.23 -13.41
CA ARG A 44 -3.62 -0.04 -14.14
C ARG A 44 -3.80 -1.27 -13.27
N THR A 45 -3.78 -1.10 -11.96
CA THR A 45 -3.84 -2.22 -11.02
C THR A 45 -5.29 -2.60 -10.77
N THR A 46 -5.59 -3.89 -10.85
CA THR A 46 -6.93 -4.42 -10.60
C THR A 46 -7.20 -4.51 -9.09
N TRP A 47 -8.48 -4.63 -8.73
CA TRP A 47 -8.89 -4.84 -7.34
C TRP A 47 -8.24 -6.10 -6.75
N ALA A 48 -8.12 -7.17 -7.56
CA ALA A 48 -7.53 -8.42 -7.09
C ALA A 48 -6.09 -8.24 -6.60
N ARG A 49 -5.35 -7.30 -7.20
CA ARG A 49 -3.98 -6.99 -6.78
C ARG A 49 -3.91 -5.94 -5.69
N MET A 50 -4.89 -5.04 -5.65
CA MET A 50 -4.95 -3.97 -4.66
C MET A 50 -5.31 -4.51 -3.27
N ILE A 51 -6.24 -5.45 -3.17
CA ILE A 51 -6.70 -5.99 -1.90
C ILE A 51 -5.56 -6.56 -1.05
N PRO A 52 -4.63 -7.38 -1.59
CA PRO A 52 -3.50 -7.86 -0.79
C PRO A 52 -2.63 -6.73 -0.25
N VAL A 53 -2.46 -5.65 -1.01
CA VAL A 53 -1.67 -4.49 -0.57
C VAL A 53 -2.36 -3.80 0.60
N LEU A 54 -3.67 -3.59 0.52
CA LEU A 54 -4.44 -2.97 1.60
C LEU A 54 -4.41 -3.85 2.85
N ARG A 55 -4.50 -5.17 2.71
CA ARG A 55 -4.40 -6.10 3.83
C ARG A 55 -3.02 -6.05 4.48
N ALA A 56 -1.96 -5.96 3.69
CA ALA A 56 -0.61 -5.85 4.20
C ALA A 56 -0.43 -4.57 5.02
N LEU A 57 -0.96 -3.46 4.54
CA LEU A 57 -0.94 -2.19 5.27
C LEU A 57 -1.71 -2.28 6.57
N ASN A 58 -2.82 -2.99 6.58
CA ASN A 58 -3.61 -3.17 7.80
C ASN A 58 -2.86 -4.01 8.85
N ARG A 59 -2.01 -4.94 8.43
CA ARG A 59 -1.18 -5.74 9.35
C ARG A 59 0.02 -4.96 9.89
N HIS A 60 0.36 -3.82 9.29
CA HIS A 60 1.46 -2.96 9.72
C HIS A 60 0.93 -1.57 10.03
N PRO A 61 0.08 -1.41 11.07
CA PRO A 61 -0.48 -0.11 11.41
C PRO A 61 0.59 0.84 11.91
N ASP A 62 0.27 2.15 11.87
CA ASP A 62 1.12 3.18 12.45
C ASP A 62 1.38 2.84 13.93
N PRO A 63 2.65 2.79 14.37
CA PRO A 63 2.98 2.53 15.78
C PRO A 63 2.27 3.46 16.76
N ARG A 64 1.93 4.67 16.35
CA ARG A 64 1.18 5.62 17.19
C ARG A 64 -0.23 5.16 17.46
N GLN A 65 -0.83 4.39 16.55
CA GLN A 65 -2.17 3.88 16.70
C GLN A 65 -2.21 2.57 17.47
N SER A 66 -1.10 1.84 17.49
CA SER A 66 -1.03 0.54 18.15
C SER A 66 -0.67 0.64 19.62
N ALA A 67 -0.43 1.82 20.14
CA ALA A 67 0.01 2.06 21.51
C ALA A 67 -1.15 2.19 22.50
N VAL A 68 -2.22 1.52 22.25
CA VAL A 68 -3.41 1.57 23.13
C VAL A 68 -3.39 0.44 24.14
#